data_f19783818ab8e9c367773a408070459f
#
_entry.id   f19783818ab8e9c367773a408070459f
#
_cell.length_a   1.000
_cell.length_b   1.000
_cell.length_c   1.000
_cell.angle_alpha   90.00
_cell.angle_beta   90.00
_cell.angle_gamma   90.00
#
_symmetry.space_group_name_H-M   'P 1'
#
loop_
_entity.id
_entity.type
_entity.pdbx_description
1 polymer ?
#
loop_
_entity_poly.entity_id
_entity_poly.type
_entity_poly.pdbx_seq_one_letter_code
_entity_poly.pdbx_strand_id
1 'polypeptide(L)'
;TAQNVIKGFHNVTLTLNFIEETAAVLTEIFGYKKVKTEGSFHRYGTDAVENAAFVDLFILPDAYRGINSVGTNHHVAFRVKDEESLMAMREKVLQHGLQITEKINRDYFYSLYFREPGGVLFEIATDNPGFATDETVEELGSTLQLPDRY
;
A
#
# COMPACT_ATOMS: atom_id res chain seq x y z
N THR A 1 -11.97 26.56 8.49
CA THR A 1 -10.84 27.27 7.85
C THR A 1 -9.99 26.26 7.10
N ALA A 2 -9.27 26.69 6.05
CA ALA A 2 -8.40 25.84 5.23
C ALA A 2 -7.32 25.09 6.04
N GLN A 3 -7.01 25.52 7.25
CA GLN A 3 -6.05 24.89 8.16
C GLN A 3 -6.57 23.60 8.82
N ASN A 4 -7.89 23.39 8.88
CA ASN A 4 -8.53 22.30 9.62
C ASN A 4 -9.27 21.30 8.72
N VAL A 5 -9.02 21.33 7.40
CA VAL A 5 -9.59 20.34 6.47
C VAL A 5 -8.77 19.06 6.48
N ILE A 6 -9.44 17.95 6.19
CA ILE A 6 -8.76 16.67 5.97
C ILE A 6 -7.94 16.77 4.68
N LYS A 7 -6.64 16.51 4.75
CA LYS A 7 -5.71 16.64 3.62
C LYS A 7 -5.26 15.27 3.06
N GLY A 8 -5.60 14.19 3.72
CA GLY A 8 -5.20 12.84 3.32
C GLY A 8 -5.17 11.88 4.52
N PHE A 9 -4.74 10.67 4.26
CA PHE A 9 -4.52 9.68 5.30
C PHE A 9 -3.23 9.97 6.08
N HIS A 10 -3.23 9.68 7.37
CA HIS A 10 -2.05 9.77 8.22
C HIS A 10 -1.33 8.42 8.32
N ASN A 11 -2.08 7.35 8.58
CA ASN A 11 -1.58 5.99 8.76
C ASN A 11 -2.63 4.96 8.40
N VAL A 12 -2.19 3.71 8.29
CA VAL A 12 -3.04 2.52 8.29
C VAL A 12 -2.63 1.64 9.45
N THR A 13 -3.60 0.98 10.11
CA THR A 13 -3.33 -0.01 11.16
C THR A 13 -3.65 -1.41 10.65
N LEU A 14 -2.69 -2.31 10.74
CA LEU A 14 -2.83 -3.73 10.45
C LEU A 14 -2.99 -4.48 11.77
N THR A 15 -4.12 -5.18 11.95
CA THR A 15 -4.36 -6.05 13.11
C THR A 15 -3.86 -7.46 12.77
N LEU A 16 -2.91 -7.95 13.54
CA LEU A 16 -2.16 -9.19 13.26
C LEU A 16 -2.03 -10.04 14.52
N ASN A 17 -1.97 -11.37 14.36
CA ASN A 17 -1.70 -12.27 15.48
C ASN A 17 -0.25 -12.18 15.96
N PHE A 18 0.68 -11.94 15.03
CA PHE A 18 2.13 -11.72 15.26
C PHE A 18 2.63 -10.73 14.21
N ILE A 19 3.69 -10.02 14.49
CA ILE A 19 4.13 -8.88 13.65
C ILE A 19 5.54 -9.01 13.08
N GLU A 20 6.33 -9.98 13.53
CA GLU A 20 7.76 -10.05 13.24
C GLU A 20 8.03 -10.12 11.74
N GLU A 21 7.33 -11.00 11.04
CA GLU A 21 7.50 -11.21 9.59
C GLU A 21 6.93 -10.03 8.79
N THR A 22 5.78 -9.47 9.20
CA THR A 22 5.22 -8.25 8.57
C THR A 22 6.15 -7.05 8.79
N ALA A 23 6.75 -6.93 9.98
CA ALA A 23 7.73 -5.90 10.27
C ALA A 23 8.99 -6.05 9.39
N ALA A 24 9.45 -7.28 9.13
CA ALA A 24 10.55 -7.54 8.21
C ALA A 24 10.20 -7.10 6.78
N VAL A 25 9.00 -7.39 6.29
CA VAL A 25 8.51 -6.89 4.99
C VAL A 25 8.56 -5.36 4.93
N LEU A 26 8.06 -4.67 5.96
CA LEU A 26 8.08 -3.20 6.00
C LEU A 26 9.51 -2.65 6.02
N THR A 27 10.41 -3.24 6.78
CA THR A 27 11.77 -2.70 6.96
C THR A 27 12.74 -3.10 5.84
N GLU A 28 12.72 -4.35 5.40
CA GLU A 28 13.70 -4.90 4.47
C GLU A 28 13.29 -4.71 3.01
N ILE A 29 11.99 -4.79 2.71
CA ILE A 29 11.47 -4.58 1.33
C ILE A 29 11.15 -3.11 1.10
N PHE A 30 10.32 -2.49 1.97
CA PHE A 30 9.82 -1.12 1.76
C PHE A 30 10.68 -0.03 2.40
N GLY A 31 11.69 -0.38 3.23
CA GLY A 31 12.61 0.58 3.83
C GLY A 31 12.02 1.43 4.95
N TYR A 32 10.89 1.01 5.53
CA TYR A 32 10.32 1.64 6.72
C TYR A 32 11.25 1.49 7.92
N LYS A 33 11.16 2.41 8.87
CA LYS A 33 11.91 2.37 10.13
C LYS A 33 10.93 2.28 11.29
N LYS A 34 11.25 1.49 12.31
CA LYS A 34 10.47 1.45 13.54
C LYS A 34 10.58 2.80 14.25
N VAL A 35 9.43 3.43 14.51
CA VAL A 35 9.35 4.76 15.13
C VAL A 35 9.13 4.64 16.64
N LYS A 36 8.14 3.82 17.06
CA LYS A 36 7.81 3.64 18.48
C LYS A 36 7.02 2.37 18.72
N THR A 37 6.91 2.01 20.00
CA THR A 37 6.02 0.97 20.52
C THR A 37 5.23 1.53 21.68
N GLU A 38 3.91 1.32 21.68
CA GLU A 38 3.00 1.66 22.76
C GLU A 38 2.06 0.47 23.03
N GLY A 39 2.35 -0.32 24.07
CA GLY A 39 1.64 -1.57 24.33
C GLY A 39 1.69 -2.52 23.13
N SER A 40 0.53 -2.90 22.60
CA SER A 40 0.41 -3.77 21.43
C SER A 40 0.56 -3.04 20.10
N PHE A 41 0.74 -1.72 20.07
CA PHE A 41 0.94 -0.93 18.86
C PHE A 41 2.42 -0.72 18.54
N HIS A 42 2.82 -1.00 17.32
CA HIS A 42 4.18 -0.82 16.80
C HIS A 42 4.13 0.04 15.55
N ARG A 43 4.58 1.28 15.62
CA ARG A 43 4.57 2.21 14.50
C ARG A 43 5.84 2.10 13.68
N TYR A 44 5.65 1.99 12.36
CA TYR A 44 6.69 2.08 11.35
C TYR A 44 6.44 3.30 10.48
N GLY A 45 7.50 3.99 10.08
CA GLY A 45 7.43 5.22 9.29
C GLY A 45 8.44 5.24 8.16
N THR A 46 8.13 6.02 7.13
CA THR A 46 9.02 6.33 6.00
C THR A 46 9.09 7.83 5.77
N ASP A 47 10.19 8.29 5.23
CA ASP A 47 10.41 9.65 4.75
C ASP A 47 10.27 9.77 3.22
N ALA A 48 9.91 8.67 2.54
CA ALA A 48 9.73 8.63 1.09
C ALA A 48 8.46 9.33 0.61
N VAL A 49 7.49 9.57 1.50
CA VAL A 49 6.20 10.22 1.19
C VAL A 49 5.83 11.23 2.27
N GLU A 50 5.16 12.31 1.89
CA GLU A 50 4.72 13.36 2.81
C GLU A 50 3.46 12.96 3.60
N ASN A 51 2.53 12.26 2.95
CA ASN A 51 1.26 11.84 3.53
C ASN A 51 1.18 10.30 3.59
N ALA A 52 0.39 9.76 4.51
CA ALA A 52 0.27 8.31 4.74
C ALA A 52 1.63 7.61 5.01
N ALA A 53 2.53 8.32 5.68
CA ALA A 53 3.90 7.89 5.92
C ALA A 53 4.05 6.80 6.99
N PHE A 54 2.95 6.42 7.67
CA PHE A 54 3.01 5.48 8.80
C PHE A 54 2.17 4.24 8.56
N VAL A 55 2.72 3.10 8.99
CA VAL A 55 2.01 1.84 9.14
C VAL A 55 2.11 1.42 10.62
N ASP A 56 0.97 1.20 11.24
CA ASP A 56 0.87 0.69 12.60
C ASP A 56 0.57 -0.81 12.55
N LEU A 57 1.35 -1.62 13.24
CA LEU A 57 1.08 -3.02 13.47
C LEU A 57 0.48 -3.16 14.88
N PHE A 58 -0.74 -3.68 14.95
CA PHE A 58 -1.44 -3.95 16.21
C PHE A 58 -1.47 -5.44 16.47
N ILE A 59 -0.86 -5.87 17.58
CA ILE A 59 -0.81 -7.28 17.97
C ILE A 59 -2.12 -7.64 18.68
N LEU A 60 -2.83 -8.62 18.11
CA LEU A 60 -4.02 -9.23 18.70
C LEU A 60 -3.95 -10.76 18.51
N PRO A 61 -3.28 -11.51 19.42
CA PRO A 61 -2.91 -12.90 19.20
C PRO A 61 -4.10 -13.85 18.94
N ASP A 62 -5.24 -13.59 19.55
CA ASP A 62 -6.44 -14.43 19.45
C ASP A 62 -7.44 -13.94 18.39
N ALA A 63 -7.06 -12.97 17.55
CA ALA A 63 -7.94 -12.49 16.48
C ALA A 63 -8.17 -13.56 15.43
N TYR A 64 -9.40 -13.65 14.93
CA TYR A 64 -9.68 -14.41 13.72
C TYR A 64 -8.94 -13.80 12.53
N ARG A 65 -8.44 -14.66 11.65
CA ARG A 65 -7.83 -14.19 10.41
C ARG A 65 -8.85 -13.41 9.58
N GLY A 66 -8.46 -12.23 9.12
CA GLY A 66 -9.27 -11.40 8.24
C GLY A 66 -9.62 -12.12 6.93
N ILE A 67 -10.83 -11.94 6.46
CA ILE A 67 -11.33 -12.48 5.20
C ILE A 67 -11.79 -11.31 4.34
N ASN A 68 -11.31 -11.24 3.10
CA ASN A 68 -11.80 -10.22 2.16
C ASN A 68 -13.28 -10.46 1.87
N SER A 69 -14.10 -9.46 2.17
CA SER A 69 -15.54 -9.54 2.11
C SER A 69 -16.11 -8.13 2.00
N VAL A 70 -17.44 -8.03 1.83
CA VAL A 70 -18.14 -6.74 1.82
C VAL A 70 -17.86 -5.99 3.13
N GLY A 71 -17.46 -4.72 3.02
CA GLY A 71 -17.15 -3.87 4.16
C GLY A 71 -15.72 -3.98 4.71
N THR A 72 -14.84 -4.78 4.07
CA THR A 72 -13.42 -4.84 4.42
C THR A 72 -12.56 -4.01 3.47
N ASN A 73 -11.42 -3.51 3.95
CA ASN A 73 -10.39 -2.99 3.08
C ASN A 73 -9.76 -4.15 2.29
N HIS A 74 -9.69 -4.02 0.96
CA HIS A 74 -9.19 -5.09 0.11
C HIS A 74 -7.67 -5.25 0.21
N HIS A 75 -6.93 -4.12 0.17
CA HIS A 75 -5.47 -4.09 0.19
C HIS A 75 -4.93 -2.79 0.80
N VAL A 76 -3.63 -2.80 1.09
CA VAL A 76 -2.84 -1.59 1.36
C VAL A 76 -1.89 -1.39 0.20
N ALA A 77 -1.91 -0.21 -0.44
CA ALA A 77 -1.08 0.12 -1.58
C ALA A 77 0.13 0.95 -1.18
N PHE A 78 1.30 0.54 -1.70
CA PHE A 78 2.57 1.25 -1.58
C PHE A 78 2.94 1.85 -2.92
N ARG A 79 3.30 3.12 -2.91
CA ARG A 79 3.56 3.92 -4.10
C ARG A 79 5.01 3.79 -4.56
N VAL A 80 5.19 3.65 -5.89
CA VAL A 80 6.49 3.79 -6.57
C VAL A 80 6.34 4.74 -7.75
N LYS A 81 7.43 5.39 -8.17
CA LYS A 81 7.33 6.45 -9.19
C LYS A 81 7.07 5.94 -10.61
N ASP A 82 7.58 4.76 -10.97
CA ASP A 82 7.59 4.23 -12.33
C ASP A 82 7.71 2.70 -12.39
N GLU A 83 7.62 2.15 -13.61
CA GLU A 83 7.68 0.71 -13.85
C GLU A 83 9.05 0.10 -13.51
N GLU A 84 10.15 0.82 -13.67
CA GLU A 84 11.49 0.35 -13.30
C GLU A 84 11.54 0.12 -11.79
N SER A 85 11.06 1.09 -11.02
CA SER A 85 10.96 0.98 -9.56
C SER A 85 10.00 -0.14 -9.14
N LEU A 86 8.89 -0.32 -9.87
CA LEU A 86 7.93 -1.40 -9.64
C LEU A 86 8.59 -2.78 -9.79
N MET A 87 9.33 -2.98 -10.88
CA MET A 87 10.01 -4.25 -11.13
C MET A 87 11.16 -4.50 -10.16
N ALA A 88 11.90 -3.45 -9.76
CA ALA A 88 12.91 -3.57 -8.71
C ALA A 88 12.31 -4.01 -7.36
N MET A 89 11.12 -3.50 -7.03
CA MET A 89 10.40 -3.95 -5.83
C MET A 89 9.92 -5.39 -5.96
N ARG A 90 9.46 -5.81 -7.16
CA ARG A 90 9.08 -7.21 -7.42
C ARG A 90 10.24 -8.17 -7.11
N GLU A 91 11.44 -7.86 -7.60
CA GLU A 91 12.63 -8.67 -7.35
C GLU A 91 12.95 -8.78 -5.85
N LYS A 92 12.82 -7.69 -5.09
CA LYS A 92 13.01 -7.73 -3.64
C LYS A 92 12.01 -8.65 -2.95
N VAL A 93 10.72 -8.58 -3.34
CA VAL A 93 9.67 -9.46 -2.77
C VAL A 93 9.98 -10.93 -3.06
N LEU A 94 10.39 -11.26 -4.30
CA LEU A 94 10.78 -12.62 -4.68
C LEU A 94 12.01 -13.12 -3.92
N GLN A 95 13.03 -12.25 -3.73
CA GLN A 95 14.24 -12.58 -2.96
C GLN A 95 13.93 -12.88 -1.48
N HIS A 96 12.85 -12.34 -0.93
CA HIS A 96 12.34 -12.67 0.41
C HIS A 96 11.47 -13.94 0.42
N GLY A 97 11.38 -14.67 -0.69
CA GLY A 97 10.64 -15.93 -0.79
C GLY A 97 9.12 -15.77 -0.88
N LEU A 98 8.62 -14.55 -1.09
CA LEU A 98 7.20 -14.28 -1.20
C LEU A 98 6.72 -14.40 -2.64
N GLN A 99 5.47 -14.85 -2.82
CA GLN A 99 4.80 -14.92 -4.12
C GLN A 99 4.20 -13.57 -4.46
N ILE A 100 4.48 -13.07 -5.66
CA ILE A 100 3.95 -11.79 -6.16
C ILE A 100 3.48 -11.95 -7.61
N THR A 101 2.44 -11.22 -7.99
CA THR A 101 1.88 -11.27 -9.35
C THR A 101 2.86 -10.78 -10.41
N GLU A 102 2.57 -11.09 -11.67
CA GLU A 102 3.12 -10.35 -12.79
C GLU A 102 2.57 -8.92 -12.81
N LYS A 103 3.23 -8.04 -13.58
CA LYS A 103 2.79 -6.65 -13.75
C LYS A 103 1.41 -6.60 -14.40
N ILE A 104 0.48 -5.87 -13.76
CA ILE A 104 -0.90 -5.69 -14.21
C ILE A 104 -1.06 -4.24 -14.68
N ASN A 105 -1.54 -4.05 -15.90
CA ASN A 105 -1.95 -2.74 -16.40
C ASN A 105 -3.32 -2.36 -15.84
N ARG A 106 -3.41 -1.21 -15.19
CA ARG A 106 -4.62 -0.63 -14.60
C ARG A 106 -5.07 0.65 -15.32
N ASP A 107 -4.61 0.83 -16.56
CA ASP A 107 -4.83 1.99 -17.44
C ASP A 107 -4.12 3.26 -16.92
N TYR A 108 -4.36 3.68 -15.70
CA TYR A 108 -3.79 4.88 -15.08
C TYR A 108 -2.54 4.62 -14.24
N PHE A 109 -2.23 3.34 -13.96
CA PHE A 109 -1.04 2.90 -13.23
C PHE A 109 -0.76 1.42 -13.52
N TYR A 110 0.40 0.96 -13.13
CA TYR A 110 0.75 -0.45 -13.12
C TYR A 110 0.82 -0.96 -11.69
N SER A 111 0.40 -2.20 -11.46
CA SER A 111 0.36 -2.76 -10.12
C SER A 111 0.90 -4.18 -10.03
N LEU A 112 1.36 -4.52 -8.82
CA LEU A 112 1.73 -5.85 -8.37
C LEU A 112 1.03 -6.14 -7.05
N TYR A 113 0.65 -7.39 -6.81
CA TYR A 113 -0.01 -7.81 -5.58
C TYR A 113 0.71 -8.99 -4.95
N PHE A 114 0.84 -8.96 -3.62
CA PHE A 114 1.31 -10.10 -2.85
C PHE A 114 0.65 -10.14 -1.47
N ARG A 115 0.51 -11.35 -0.91
CA ARG A 115 0.14 -11.48 0.49
C ARG A 115 1.39 -11.50 1.34
N GLU A 116 1.48 -10.53 2.24
CA GLU A 116 2.53 -10.52 3.23
C GLU A 116 2.27 -11.63 4.29
N PRO A 117 3.27 -12.02 5.11
CA PRO A 117 3.15 -13.19 6.00
C PRO A 117 1.99 -13.12 7.00
N GLY A 118 1.62 -11.93 7.49
CA GLY A 118 0.46 -11.73 8.36
C GLY A 118 -0.89 -11.93 7.67
N GLY A 119 -0.89 -12.09 6.33
CA GLY A 119 -2.06 -12.39 5.50
C GLY A 119 -2.74 -11.17 4.89
N VAL A 120 -2.22 -9.96 5.11
CA VAL A 120 -2.74 -8.74 4.49
C VAL A 120 -2.32 -8.70 3.01
N LEU A 121 -3.24 -8.31 2.13
CA LEU A 121 -2.93 -8.10 0.73
C LEU A 121 -2.23 -6.75 0.56
N PHE A 122 -1.01 -6.78 0.05
CA PHE A 122 -0.25 -5.59 -0.32
C PHE A 122 -0.28 -5.40 -1.83
N GLU A 123 -0.40 -4.14 -2.23
CA GLU A 123 -0.24 -3.68 -3.61
C GLU A 123 1.00 -2.80 -3.71
N ILE A 124 1.72 -2.88 -4.82
CA ILE A 124 2.72 -1.90 -5.21
C ILE A 124 2.23 -1.27 -6.50
N ALA A 125 2.06 0.05 -6.52
CA ALA A 125 1.47 0.78 -7.64
C ALA A 125 2.34 1.94 -8.10
N THR A 126 2.40 2.15 -9.42
CA THR A 126 3.18 3.27 -10.01
C THR A 126 2.39 4.56 -10.02
N ASP A 127 3.10 5.69 -10.12
CA ASP A 127 2.50 7.00 -10.36
C ASP A 127 2.13 7.22 -11.84
N ASN A 128 2.85 6.56 -12.75
CA ASN A 128 2.66 6.69 -14.19
C ASN A 128 1.72 5.62 -14.75
N PRO A 129 1.01 5.91 -15.87
CA PRO A 129 0.93 7.18 -16.59
C PRO A 129 0.20 8.29 -15.83
N GLY A 130 -0.63 7.96 -14.83
CA GLY A 130 -1.37 8.89 -13.99
C GLY A 130 -2.80 9.14 -14.47
N PHE A 131 -3.62 9.69 -13.57
CA PHE A 131 -5.03 9.95 -13.85
C PHE A 131 -5.27 11.11 -14.82
N ALA A 132 -4.28 11.99 -15.02
CA ALA A 132 -4.36 13.08 -16.00
C ALA A 132 -4.02 12.65 -17.44
N THR A 133 -4.16 11.36 -17.76
CA THR A 133 -3.94 10.82 -19.10
C THR A 133 -5.10 11.15 -20.05
N ASP A 134 -6.35 11.07 -19.56
CA ASP A 134 -7.57 11.25 -20.35
C ASP A 134 -8.22 12.61 -20.10
N GLU A 135 -7.94 13.24 -18.97
CA GLU A 135 -8.52 14.51 -18.53
C GLU A 135 -7.41 15.45 -18.03
N THR A 136 -7.66 16.74 -18.10
CA THR A 136 -6.78 17.71 -17.44
C THR A 136 -6.94 17.63 -15.92
N VAL A 137 -5.96 18.12 -15.16
CA VAL A 137 -6.02 18.11 -13.70
C VAL A 137 -7.24 18.88 -13.17
N GLU A 138 -7.62 19.97 -13.87
CA GLU A 138 -8.77 20.82 -13.53
C GLU A 138 -10.11 20.13 -13.77
N GLU A 139 -10.15 19.16 -14.69
CA GLU A 139 -11.38 18.47 -15.09
C GLU A 139 -11.49 17.07 -14.51
N LEU A 140 -10.47 16.60 -13.77
CA LEU A 140 -10.45 15.25 -13.19
C LEU A 140 -11.74 14.92 -12.43
N GLY A 141 -12.40 13.83 -12.86
CA GLY A 141 -13.63 13.33 -12.25
C GLY A 141 -14.89 14.10 -12.60
N SER A 142 -14.84 15.05 -13.54
CA SER A 142 -16.02 15.77 -14.02
C SER A 142 -16.89 14.92 -14.94
N THR A 143 -16.29 13.94 -15.64
CA THR A 143 -16.99 13.01 -16.54
C THR A 143 -16.56 11.57 -16.22
N LEU A 144 -17.42 10.61 -16.58
CA LEU A 144 -17.10 9.19 -16.47
C LEU A 144 -16.15 8.79 -17.59
N GLN A 145 -14.95 8.37 -17.22
CA GLN A 145 -13.98 7.77 -18.14
C GLN A 145 -14.10 6.24 -18.07
N LEU A 146 -14.19 5.61 -19.22
CA LEU A 146 -14.21 4.15 -19.35
C LEU A 146 -13.01 3.69 -20.18
N PRO A 147 -12.27 2.68 -19.72
CA PRO A 147 -11.24 2.05 -20.53
C PRO A 147 -11.82 1.46 -21.82
N ASP A 148 -11.06 1.48 -22.92
CA ASP A 148 -11.47 1.01 -24.25
C ASP A 148 -11.98 -0.44 -24.29
N ARG A 149 -11.66 -1.22 -23.25
CA ARG A 149 -12.08 -2.63 -23.12
C ARG A 149 -13.51 -2.85 -22.58
N TYR A 150 -14.26 -1.76 -22.28
CA TYR A 150 -15.63 -1.84 -21.77
C TYR A 150 -16.66 -1.24 -22.73
#